data_11223d26e264354aac0f925a1eb8b60a
#
_entry.id   11223d26e264354aac0f925a1eb8b60a
#
_cell.length_a   1.000
_cell.length_b   1.000
_cell.length_c   1.000
_cell.angle_alpha   90.00
_cell.angle_beta   90.00
_cell.angle_gamma   90.00
#
_symmetry.space_group_name_H-M   'P 1'
#
loop_
_entity.id
_entity.type
_entity.pdbx_description
1 polymer ?
#
loop_
_entity_poly.entity_id
_entity_poly.type
_entity_poly.pdbx_seq_one_letter_code
_entity_poly.pdbx_strand_id
1 'polypeptide(L)'
;NLSGLTKRYEAGERTTDLLSRYLTALSSAYMQEKQGAVAAEYLNALSDDEIVTKDNWELIKKNVSDPLSKPIRQVIANIGRFYEVAGKEVVDYKLENSIKGAVAEITYWRSGNGEFDEARNAELIKLLQSLDYAFIPGALASLYTAEYVRKGDYKGMLNSMREAFKYNVFRNGEEQMYFQNNIEALAGCDDKALVQEGVDWIDTRCAQTKDFFAKANLMNSKARLLTKNGDTLGADKAKMEEEKYNAEGEKRSGGKAVRAIRMN
;
A
#
# COMPACT_ATOMS: atom_id res chain seq x y z
N ASN A 1 14.98 -31.14 -8.01
CA ASN A 1 13.61 -31.28 -8.50
C ASN A 1 12.66 -31.19 -7.30
N LEU A 2 11.48 -30.65 -7.48
CA LEU A 2 10.49 -30.36 -6.41
C LEU A 2 10.12 -31.64 -5.61
N SER A 3 9.89 -32.77 -6.28
CA SER A 3 9.51 -34.03 -5.63
C SER A 3 10.57 -34.52 -4.61
N GLY A 4 11.86 -34.45 -4.96
CA GLY A 4 12.93 -34.81 -4.04
C GLY A 4 13.05 -33.92 -2.82
N LEU A 5 12.85 -32.59 -3.02
CA LEU A 5 12.83 -31.59 -1.93
C LEU A 5 11.63 -31.80 -1.01
N THR A 6 10.46 -32.09 -1.58
CA THR A 6 9.25 -32.41 -0.81
C THR A 6 9.46 -33.61 0.09
N LYS A 7 10.02 -34.71 -0.44
CA LYS A 7 10.30 -35.93 0.36
C LYS A 7 11.23 -35.65 1.54
N ARG A 8 12.29 -34.88 1.32
CA ARG A 8 13.24 -34.51 2.40
C ARG A 8 12.56 -33.66 3.47
N TYR A 9 11.74 -32.68 3.05
CA TYR A 9 10.98 -31.85 3.97
C TYR A 9 9.98 -32.69 4.79
N GLU A 10 9.23 -33.57 4.14
CA GLU A 10 8.25 -34.48 4.80
C GLU A 10 8.94 -35.50 5.72
N ALA A 11 10.19 -35.86 5.44
CA ALA A 11 11.02 -36.68 6.32
C ALA A 11 11.57 -35.93 7.55
N GLY A 12 11.22 -34.60 7.70
CA GLY A 12 11.60 -33.84 8.88
C GLY A 12 12.88 -33.01 8.74
N GLU A 13 13.52 -32.98 7.58
CA GLU A 13 14.70 -32.14 7.38
C GLU A 13 14.35 -30.68 7.37
N ARG A 14 15.06 -29.84 8.17
CA ARG A 14 14.79 -28.42 8.39
C ARG A 14 16.05 -27.56 8.29
N THR A 15 17.03 -27.98 7.43
CA THR A 15 18.19 -27.13 7.17
C THR A 15 17.83 -25.91 6.33
N THR A 16 18.52 -24.80 6.54
CA THR A 16 18.29 -23.55 5.75
C THR A 16 18.57 -23.75 4.27
N ASP A 17 19.54 -24.61 3.90
CA ASP A 17 19.80 -24.99 2.50
C ASP A 17 18.58 -25.69 1.86
N LEU A 18 18.04 -26.72 2.54
CA LEU A 18 16.85 -27.40 2.05
C LEU A 18 15.69 -26.43 1.90
N LEU A 19 15.42 -25.63 2.92
CA LEU A 19 14.31 -24.69 2.92
C LEU A 19 14.42 -23.65 1.82
N SER A 20 15.59 -23.05 1.63
CA SER A 20 15.83 -22.09 0.55
C SER A 20 15.53 -22.69 -0.83
N ARG A 21 16.01 -23.89 -1.08
CA ARG A 21 15.80 -24.62 -2.35
C ARG A 21 14.34 -25.05 -2.51
N TYR A 22 13.72 -25.53 -1.45
CA TYR A 22 12.33 -26.00 -1.48
C TYR A 22 11.35 -24.83 -1.71
N LEU A 23 11.50 -23.73 -0.98
CA LEU A 23 10.68 -22.54 -1.15
C LEU A 23 10.83 -21.93 -2.55
N THR A 24 12.06 -21.90 -3.09
CA THR A 24 12.31 -21.47 -4.47
C THR A 24 11.62 -22.39 -5.48
N ALA A 25 11.68 -23.71 -5.27
CA ALA A 25 11.02 -24.67 -6.16
C ALA A 25 9.49 -24.57 -6.10
N LEU A 26 8.91 -24.34 -4.91
CA LEU A 26 7.47 -24.09 -4.75
C LEU A 26 7.05 -22.81 -5.47
N SER A 27 7.83 -21.73 -5.32
CA SER A 27 7.59 -20.47 -6.04
C SER A 27 7.60 -20.66 -7.55
N SER A 28 8.61 -21.35 -8.07
CA SER A 28 8.73 -21.64 -9.51
C SER A 28 7.63 -22.54 -10.04
N ALA A 29 7.02 -23.34 -9.17
CA ALA A 29 5.87 -24.19 -9.50
C ALA A 29 4.51 -23.48 -9.29
N TYR A 30 4.51 -22.17 -9.00
CA TYR A 30 3.31 -21.36 -8.71
C TYR A 30 2.48 -21.88 -7.52
N MET A 31 3.16 -22.49 -6.51
CA MET A 31 2.54 -23.04 -5.29
C MET A 31 2.69 -22.07 -4.10
N GLN A 32 2.24 -20.82 -4.26
CA GLN A 32 2.45 -19.74 -3.29
C GLN A 32 1.87 -20.03 -1.92
N GLU A 33 0.68 -20.64 -1.87
CA GLU A 33 0.05 -21.01 -0.59
C GLU A 33 0.91 -22.00 0.20
N LYS A 34 1.37 -23.06 -0.46
CA LYS A 34 2.27 -24.05 0.17
C LYS A 34 3.62 -23.43 0.54
N GLN A 35 4.16 -22.58 -0.31
CA GLN A 35 5.38 -21.81 -0.03
C GLN A 35 5.24 -20.99 1.26
N GLY A 36 4.16 -20.23 1.39
CA GLY A 36 3.86 -19.43 2.58
C GLY A 36 3.71 -20.29 3.84
N ALA A 37 2.99 -21.42 3.74
CA ALA A 37 2.79 -22.35 4.87
C ALA A 37 4.11 -22.98 5.35
N VAL A 38 4.96 -23.43 4.43
CA VAL A 38 6.27 -24.00 4.74
C VAL A 38 7.20 -22.99 5.39
N ALA A 39 7.25 -21.77 4.85
CA ALA A 39 8.06 -20.69 5.43
C ALA A 39 7.59 -20.32 6.84
N ALA A 40 6.27 -20.20 7.04
CA ALA A 40 5.68 -19.88 8.33
C ALA A 40 5.92 -20.98 9.36
N GLU A 41 5.74 -22.25 8.99
CA GLU A 41 6.01 -23.40 9.87
C GLU A 41 7.44 -23.36 10.42
N TYR A 42 8.41 -23.18 9.55
CA TYR A 42 9.81 -23.13 9.95
C TYR A 42 10.15 -21.90 10.78
N LEU A 43 9.85 -20.68 10.26
CA LEU A 43 10.28 -19.44 10.88
C LEU A 43 9.55 -19.17 12.21
N ASN A 44 8.27 -19.53 12.32
CA ASN A 44 7.50 -19.34 13.56
C ASN A 44 7.95 -20.25 14.70
N ALA A 45 8.66 -21.36 14.41
CA ALA A 45 9.20 -22.25 15.42
C ALA A 45 10.52 -21.73 16.04
N LEU A 46 11.17 -20.72 15.42
CA LEU A 46 12.46 -20.20 15.87
C LEU A 46 12.31 -19.22 17.03
N SER A 47 13.22 -19.33 18.01
CA SER A 47 13.42 -18.33 19.04
C SER A 47 14.12 -17.08 18.47
N ASP A 48 14.18 -15.99 19.27
CA ASP A 48 14.88 -14.76 18.88
C ASP A 48 16.38 -14.99 18.62
N ASP A 49 17.01 -15.92 19.35
CA ASP A 49 18.42 -16.23 19.13
C ASP A 49 18.63 -17.09 17.87
N GLU A 50 17.73 -18.02 17.59
CA GLU A 50 17.80 -18.89 16.41
C GLU A 50 17.50 -18.15 15.10
N ILE A 51 16.58 -17.17 15.12
CA ILE A 51 16.13 -16.48 13.91
C ILE A 51 17.15 -15.45 13.40
N VAL A 52 17.98 -14.88 14.29
CA VAL A 52 18.96 -13.84 13.95
C VAL A 52 20.21 -14.47 13.31
N THR A 53 20.05 -14.95 12.09
CA THR A 53 21.15 -15.44 11.24
C THR A 53 20.98 -14.87 9.82
N LYS A 54 22.10 -14.83 9.08
CA LYS A 54 22.07 -14.41 7.67
C LYS A 54 21.17 -15.29 6.81
N ASP A 55 21.20 -16.61 7.03
CA ASP A 55 20.40 -17.56 6.26
C ASP A 55 18.91 -17.40 6.54
N ASN A 56 18.52 -17.26 7.80
CA ASN A 56 17.13 -17.00 8.16
C ASN A 56 16.64 -15.61 7.68
N TRP A 57 17.51 -14.61 7.68
CA TRP A 57 17.20 -13.32 7.06
C TRP A 57 16.86 -13.47 5.58
N GLU A 58 17.64 -14.24 4.82
CA GLU A 58 17.35 -14.48 3.39
C GLU A 58 15.99 -15.18 3.19
N LEU A 59 15.61 -16.11 4.08
CA LEU A 59 14.30 -16.74 4.06
C LEU A 59 13.18 -15.75 4.37
N ILE A 60 13.34 -14.90 5.40
CA ILE A 60 12.39 -13.85 5.75
C ILE A 60 12.22 -12.87 4.60
N LYS A 61 13.34 -12.37 4.06
CA LYS A 61 13.35 -11.36 2.99
C LYS A 61 12.55 -11.82 1.77
N LYS A 62 12.66 -13.08 1.40
CA LYS A 62 12.05 -13.66 0.20
C LYS A 62 10.62 -14.18 0.40
N ASN A 63 10.27 -14.62 1.60
CA ASN A 63 9.06 -15.41 1.81
C ASN A 63 8.07 -14.81 2.82
N VAL A 64 8.44 -13.75 3.53
CA VAL A 64 7.57 -13.12 4.53
C VAL A 64 7.33 -11.67 4.17
N SER A 65 6.06 -11.27 4.07
CA SER A 65 5.69 -9.88 3.74
C SER A 65 4.81 -9.22 4.81
N ASP A 66 4.12 -10.01 5.64
CA ASP A 66 3.19 -9.46 6.62
C ASP A 66 3.94 -8.87 7.83
N PRO A 67 3.84 -7.54 8.08
CA PRO A 67 4.51 -6.90 9.21
C PRO A 67 3.95 -7.34 10.57
N LEU A 68 2.75 -7.91 10.61
CA LEU A 68 2.14 -8.43 11.83
C LEU A 68 2.52 -9.89 12.11
N SER A 69 3.22 -10.56 11.19
CA SER A 69 3.71 -11.93 11.38
C SER A 69 4.77 -12.01 12.46
N LYS A 70 4.89 -13.20 13.09
CA LYS A 70 5.90 -13.41 14.13
C LYS A 70 7.32 -13.13 13.63
N PRO A 71 7.78 -13.60 12.44
CA PRO A 71 9.14 -13.33 11.96
C PRO A 71 9.45 -11.84 11.81
N ILE A 72 8.54 -11.04 11.23
CA ILE A 72 8.76 -9.59 11.09
C ILE A 72 8.75 -8.89 12.44
N ARG A 73 7.88 -9.28 13.37
CA ARG A 73 7.90 -8.77 14.75
C ARG A 73 9.22 -9.10 15.47
N GLN A 74 9.79 -10.28 15.23
CA GLN A 74 11.11 -10.65 15.75
C GLN A 74 12.23 -9.81 15.12
N VAL A 75 12.15 -9.49 13.82
CA VAL A 75 13.08 -8.56 13.15
C VAL A 75 13.02 -7.19 13.84
N ILE A 76 11.84 -6.65 14.08
CA ILE A 76 11.65 -5.36 14.74
C ILE A 76 12.19 -5.38 16.17
N ALA A 77 11.87 -6.42 16.93
CA ALA A 77 12.31 -6.55 18.33
C ALA A 77 13.83 -6.72 18.47
N ASN A 78 14.48 -7.30 17.46
CA ASN A 78 15.93 -7.56 17.43
C ASN A 78 16.65 -6.74 16.35
N ILE A 79 16.14 -5.53 16.05
CA ILE A 79 16.55 -4.75 14.88
C ILE A 79 18.06 -4.52 14.79
N GLY A 80 18.72 -4.18 15.89
CA GLY A 80 20.18 -3.96 15.92
C GLY A 80 20.97 -5.21 15.51
N ARG A 81 20.54 -6.39 15.97
CA ARG A 81 21.17 -7.66 15.60
C ARG A 81 20.98 -7.99 14.13
N PHE A 82 19.79 -7.70 13.58
CA PHE A 82 19.54 -7.88 12.14
C PHE A 82 20.35 -6.90 11.29
N TYR A 83 20.59 -5.68 11.77
CA TYR A 83 21.48 -4.73 11.08
C TYR A 83 22.92 -5.28 10.99
N GLU A 84 23.39 -5.97 12.02
CA GLU A 84 24.73 -6.58 12.03
C GLU A 84 24.86 -7.72 11.01
N VAL A 85 23.83 -8.58 10.87
CA VAL A 85 23.90 -9.76 9.98
C VAL A 85 23.51 -9.47 8.54
N ALA A 86 22.70 -8.44 8.28
CA ALA A 86 22.10 -8.17 6.96
C ALA A 86 22.37 -6.77 6.41
N GLY A 87 22.74 -5.83 7.26
CA GLY A 87 22.91 -4.40 6.90
C GLY A 87 21.63 -3.58 7.10
N LYS A 88 21.80 -2.38 7.65
CA LYS A 88 20.70 -1.48 8.04
C LYS A 88 19.77 -1.14 6.87
N GLU A 89 20.34 -0.74 5.74
CA GLU A 89 19.54 -0.30 4.58
C GLU A 89 18.64 -1.42 4.03
N VAL A 90 19.14 -2.65 3.98
CA VAL A 90 18.39 -3.80 3.46
C VAL A 90 17.25 -4.18 4.41
N VAL A 91 17.49 -4.14 5.71
CA VAL A 91 16.47 -4.45 6.73
C VAL A 91 15.40 -3.36 6.74
N ASP A 92 15.79 -2.08 6.77
CA ASP A 92 14.85 -0.96 6.75
C ASP A 92 13.98 -0.96 5.48
N TYR A 93 14.58 -1.25 4.32
CA TYR A 93 13.84 -1.35 3.05
C TYR A 93 12.80 -2.49 3.09
N LYS A 94 13.16 -3.64 3.66
CA LYS A 94 12.21 -4.75 3.83
C LYS A 94 11.06 -4.38 4.75
N LEU A 95 11.33 -3.75 5.88
CA LEU A 95 10.30 -3.30 6.83
C LEU A 95 9.38 -2.25 6.20
N GLU A 96 9.95 -1.25 5.54
CA GLU A 96 9.17 -0.23 4.83
C GLU A 96 8.22 -0.85 3.80
N ASN A 97 8.71 -1.74 2.95
CA ASN A 97 7.89 -2.39 1.93
C ASN A 97 6.81 -3.31 2.54
N SER A 98 7.14 -4.05 3.60
CA SER A 98 6.17 -4.89 4.29
C SER A 98 5.03 -4.06 4.91
N ILE A 99 5.36 -2.95 5.55
CA ILE A 99 4.39 -2.04 6.15
C ILE A 99 3.56 -1.34 5.07
N LYS A 100 4.18 -0.80 4.04
CA LYS A 100 3.46 -0.14 2.93
C LYS A 100 2.53 -1.10 2.21
N GLY A 101 2.92 -2.35 2.02
CA GLY A 101 2.06 -3.39 1.46
C GLY A 101 0.82 -3.64 2.31
N ALA A 102 0.98 -3.78 3.62
CA ALA A 102 -0.14 -3.98 4.55
C ALA A 102 -1.05 -2.75 4.63
N VAL A 103 -0.48 -1.54 4.63
CA VAL A 103 -1.26 -0.29 4.56
C VAL A 103 -2.07 -0.22 3.26
N ALA A 104 -1.48 -0.59 2.13
CA ALA A 104 -2.18 -0.63 0.85
C ALA A 104 -3.36 -1.62 0.87
N GLU A 105 -3.19 -2.83 1.41
CA GLU A 105 -4.29 -3.80 1.57
C GLU A 105 -5.46 -3.22 2.35
N ILE A 106 -5.20 -2.49 3.43
CA ILE A 106 -6.24 -1.84 4.24
C ILE A 106 -6.89 -0.68 3.47
N THR A 107 -6.09 0.18 2.85
CA THR A 107 -6.58 1.42 2.22
C THR A 107 -7.29 1.17 0.89
N TYR A 108 -6.92 0.11 0.18
CA TYR A 108 -7.56 -0.30 -1.07
C TYR A 108 -8.69 -1.34 -0.91
N TRP A 109 -9.20 -1.54 0.31
CA TRP A 109 -10.26 -2.52 0.60
C TRP A 109 -11.49 -2.38 -0.32
N ARG A 110 -11.80 -1.16 -0.78
CA ARG A 110 -12.93 -0.89 -1.68
C ARG A 110 -12.75 -1.43 -3.10
N SER A 111 -11.52 -1.59 -3.55
CA SER A 111 -11.21 -2.15 -4.88
C SER A 111 -11.08 -3.67 -4.88
N GLY A 112 -11.08 -4.29 -3.69
CA GLY A 112 -11.04 -5.74 -3.49
C GLY A 112 -12.42 -6.34 -3.22
N ASN A 113 -12.47 -7.34 -2.37
CA ASN A 113 -13.72 -8.03 -1.98
C ASN A 113 -14.60 -7.24 -0.99
N GLY A 114 -14.24 -5.99 -0.70
CA GLY A 114 -15.12 -5.04 -0.02
C GLY A 114 -15.18 -5.14 1.50
N GLU A 115 -14.45 -6.02 2.15
CA GLU A 115 -14.41 -6.12 3.60
C GLU A 115 -13.20 -5.37 4.19
N PHE A 116 -13.51 -4.47 5.14
CA PHE A 116 -12.48 -3.78 5.91
C PHE A 116 -12.18 -4.56 7.17
N ASP A 117 -10.94 -5.01 7.31
CA ASP A 117 -10.48 -5.73 8.50
C ASP A 117 -10.12 -4.76 9.64
N GLU A 118 -11.09 -4.49 10.52
CA GLU A 118 -10.92 -3.57 11.66
C GLU A 118 -9.85 -4.04 12.64
N ALA A 119 -9.80 -5.32 12.93
CA ALA A 119 -8.86 -5.88 13.89
C ALA A 119 -7.43 -5.75 13.36
N ARG A 120 -7.22 -6.08 12.09
CA ARG A 120 -5.93 -5.93 11.41
C ARG A 120 -5.50 -4.46 11.33
N ASN A 121 -6.42 -3.56 11.02
CA ASN A 121 -6.16 -2.11 11.00
C ASN A 121 -5.70 -1.60 12.38
N ALA A 122 -6.40 -1.98 13.45
CA ALA A 122 -6.05 -1.59 14.81
C ALA A 122 -4.66 -2.12 15.24
N GLU A 123 -4.35 -3.39 14.92
CA GLU A 123 -3.04 -3.96 15.20
C GLU A 123 -1.92 -3.29 14.41
N LEU A 124 -2.17 -2.98 13.15
CA LEU A 124 -1.20 -2.28 12.31
C LEU A 124 -0.94 -0.86 12.82
N ILE A 125 -1.97 -0.11 13.19
CA ILE A 125 -1.82 1.21 13.81
C ILE A 125 -0.97 1.11 15.08
N LYS A 126 -1.25 0.14 15.95
CA LYS A 126 -0.49 -0.06 17.18
C LYS A 126 0.98 -0.36 16.90
N LEU A 127 1.27 -1.20 15.91
CA LEU A 127 2.64 -1.48 15.48
C LEU A 127 3.33 -0.21 14.98
N LEU A 128 2.69 0.55 14.08
CA LEU A 128 3.26 1.76 13.50
C LEU A 128 3.56 2.83 14.55
N GLN A 129 2.69 2.99 15.55
CA GLN A 129 2.90 3.93 16.65
C GLN A 129 4.14 3.62 17.49
N SER A 130 4.63 2.38 17.47
CA SER A 130 5.85 1.95 18.16
C SER A 130 7.14 2.15 17.36
N LEU A 131 7.04 2.57 16.09
CA LEU A 131 8.17 2.67 15.17
C LEU A 131 8.53 4.14 14.89
N ASP A 132 9.83 4.38 14.70
CA ASP A 132 10.36 5.71 14.38
C ASP A 132 11.07 5.71 13.01
N TYR A 133 10.27 5.68 11.94
CA TYR A 133 10.74 5.83 10.56
C TYR A 133 10.06 7.02 9.90
N ALA A 134 10.76 7.66 8.95
CA ALA A 134 10.25 8.84 8.26
C ALA A 134 8.94 8.62 7.49
N PHE A 135 8.63 7.37 7.07
CA PHE A 135 7.40 7.03 6.36
C PHE A 135 6.20 6.76 7.28
N ILE A 136 6.40 6.61 8.59
CA ILE A 136 5.33 6.24 9.53
C ILE A 136 4.19 7.26 9.59
N PRO A 137 4.43 8.58 9.67
CA PRO A 137 3.33 9.55 9.72
C PRO A 137 2.39 9.46 8.52
N GLY A 138 2.94 9.26 7.31
CA GLY A 138 2.14 9.07 6.09
C GLY A 138 1.35 7.76 6.09
N ALA A 139 1.94 6.68 6.56
CA ALA A 139 1.28 5.39 6.71
C ALA A 139 0.12 5.46 7.71
N LEU A 140 0.32 6.09 8.86
CA LEU A 140 -0.74 6.31 9.87
C LEU A 140 -1.87 7.19 9.32
N ALA A 141 -1.55 8.28 8.61
CA ALA A 141 -2.56 9.14 7.98
C ALA A 141 -3.44 8.32 7.02
N SER A 142 -2.85 7.43 6.22
CA SER A 142 -3.58 6.55 5.31
C SER A 142 -4.53 5.61 6.05
N LEU A 143 -4.10 5.00 7.15
CA LEU A 143 -4.91 4.08 7.94
C LEU A 143 -6.06 4.80 8.66
N TYR A 144 -5.82 5.97 9.27
CA TYR A 144 -6.87 6.75 9.94
C TYR A 144 -7.91 7.25 8.93
N THR A 145 -7.48 7.72 7.78
CA THR A 145 -8.41 8.19 6.74
C THR A 145 -9.25 7.05 6.19
N ALA A 146 -8.67 5.86 5.97
CA ALA A 146 -9.41 4.66 5.56
C ALA A 146 -10.49 4.27 6.57
N GLU A 147 -10.23 4.44 7.85
CA GLU A 147 -11.22 4.18 8.90
C GLU A 147 -12.41 5.15 8.84
N TYR A 148 -12.17 6.45 8.61
CA TYR A 148 -13.25 7.42 8.38
C TYR A 148 -14.09 7.06 7.15
N VAL A 149 -13.44 6.71 6.06
CA VAL A 149 -14.13 6.25 4.82
C VAL A 149 -15.01 5.05 5.10
N ARG A 150 -14.50 4.05 5.81
CA ARG A 150 -15.26 2.86 6.17
C ARG A 150 -16.51 3.18 6.99
N LYS A 151 -16.39 4.10 7.93
CA LYS A 151 -17.51 4.54 8.77
C LYS A 151 -18.50 5.44 8.03
N GLY A 152 -18.21 5.85 6.79
CA GLY A 152 -19.00 6.83 6.06
C GLY A 152 -18.91 8.23 6.64
N ASP A 153 -17.90 8.50 7.46
CA ASP A 153 -17.61 9.83 8.01
C ASP A 153 -16.74 10.64 7.03
N TYR A 154 -17.38 11.12 5.96
CA TYR A 154 -16.68 11.88 4.92
C TYR A 154 -16.17 13.25 5.38
N LYS A 155 -16.81 13.84 6.39
CA LYS A 155 -16.31 15.06 7.03
C LYS A 155 -15.02 14.77 7.82
N GLY A 156 -15.01 13.72 8.61
CA GLY A 156 -13.82 13.24 9.29
C GLY A 156 -12.69 12.90 8.32
N MET A 157 -13.02 12.24 7.21
CA MET A 157 -12.07 11.94 6.13
C MET A 157 -11.42 13.22 5.58
N LEU A 158 -12.20 14.22 5.16
CA LEU A 158 -11.66 15.47 4.62
C LEU A 158 -10.79 16.22 5.63
N ASN A 159 -11.20 16.24 6.90
CA ASN A 159 -10.41 16.85 7.97
C ASN A 159 -9.08 16.11 8.20
N SER A 160 -9.10 14.78 8.24
CA SER A 160 -7.89 13.96 8.37
C SER A 160 -6.93 14.20 7.20
N MET A 161 -7.46 14.28 5.98
CA MET A 161 -6.66 14.59 4.79
C MET A 161 -6.03 15.99 4.89
N ARG A 162 -6.77 17.00 5.34
CA ARG A 162 -6.24 18.37 5.51
C ARG A 162 -5.10 18.42 6.52
N GLU A 163 -5.24 17.72 7.64
CA GLU A 163 -4.18 17.62 8.64
C GLU A 163 -2.93 16.96 8.06
N ALA A 164 -3.08 15.86 7.30
CA ALA A 164 -1.95 15.19 6.65
C ALA A 164 -1.19 16.13 5.69
N PHE A 165 -1.90 16.91 4.89
CA PHE A 165 -1.28 17.90 3.98
C PHE A 165 -0.67 19.09 4.73
N LYS A 166 -1.31 19.58 5.78
CA LYS A 166 -0.81 20.67 6.61
C LYS A 166 0.55 20.34 7.25
N TYR A 167 0.69 19.12 7.75
CA TYR A 167 1.92 18.65 8.40
C TYR A 167 2.92 18.00 7.44
N ASN A 168 2.63 17.97 6.15
CA ASN A 168 3.49 17.42 5.11
C ASN A 168 4.03 16.02 5.46
N VAL A 169 3.13 15.12 5.83
CA VAL A 169 3.49 13.78 6.34
C VAL A 169 3.91 12.80 5.25
N PHE A 170 3.78 13.15 3.98
CA PHE A 170 4.09 12.29 2.84
C PHE A 170 5.44 12.61 2.24
N ARG A 171 6.10 11.56 1.75
CA ARG A 171 7.32 11.68 0.92
C ARG A 171 6.93 12.01 -0.53
N ASN A 172 7.91 12.44 -1.32
CA ASN A 172 7.70 12.84 -2.72
C ASN A 172 6.88 11.81 -3.52
N GLY A 173 5.79 12.26 -4.10
CA GLY A 173 4.89 11.46 -4.93
C GLY A 173 3.82 10.66 -4.18
N GLU A 174 3.99 10.38 -2.91
CA GLU A 174 3.00 9.62 -2.12
C GLU A 174 1.74 10.42 -1.84
N GLU A 175 1.86 11.73 -1.71
CA GLU A 175 0.74 12.64 -1.45
C GLU A 175 -0.31 12.62 -2.56
N GLN A 176 0.11 12.51 -3.83
CA GLN A 176 -0.81 12.48 -4.96
C GLN A 176 -1.67 11.22 -4.93
N MET A 177 -1.07 10.08 -4.66
CA MET A 177 -1.78 8.80 -4.56
C MET A 177 -2.73 8.79 -3.36
N TYR A 178 -2.29 9.27 -2.21
CA TYR A 178 -3.13 9.41 -1.02
C TYR A 178 -4.34 10.31 -1.29
N PHE A 179 -4.13 11.49 -1.89
CA PHE A 179 -5.21 12.39 -2.25
C PHE A 179 -6.21 11.74 -3.19
N GLN A 180 -5.74 11.18 -4.30
CA GLN A 180 -6.56 10.58 -5.33
C GLN A 180 -7.45 9.44 -4.78
N ASN A 181 -6.85 8.54 -4.02
CA ASN A 181 -7.56 7.38 -3.47
C ASN A 181 -8.65 7.77 -2.47
N ASN A 182 -8.41 8.80 -1.68
CA ASN A 182 -9.35 9.20 -0.64
C ASN A 182 -10.44 10.16 -1.17
N ILE A 183 -10.09 11.11 -2.03
CA ILE A 183 -11.08 12.04 -2.57
C ILE A 183 -12.17 11.33 -3.38
N GLU A 184 -11.82 10.26 -4.09
CA GLU A 184 -12.77 9.45 -4.85
C GLU A 184 -13.80 8.72 -3.96
N ALA A 185 -13.52 8.56 -2.67
CA ALA A 185 -14.47 8.00 -1.72
C ALA A 185 -15.75 8.83 -1.60
N LEU A 186 -15.67 10.13 -1.88
CA LEU A 186 -16.84 11.02 -1.90
C LEU A 186 -17.90 10.60 -2.92
N ALA A 187 -17.60 9.74 -3.88
CA ALA A 187 -18.61 9.13 -4.75
C ALA A 187 -19.67 8.33 -3.98
N GLY A 188 -19.35 7.88 -2.77
CA GLY A 188 -20.29 7.23 -1.84
C GLY A 188 -21.02 8.20 -0.90
N CYS A 189 -20.68 9.48 -0.92
CA CYS A 189 -21.25 10.50 -0.03
C CYS A 189 -22.56 11.05 -0.58
N ASP A 190 -23.60 11.13 0.26
CA ASP A 190 -24.89 11.71 -0.11
C ASP A 190 -25.01 13.20 0.26
N ASP A 191 -24.07 13.71 1.05
CA ASP A 191 -23.99 15.14 1.36
C ASP A 191 -23.35 15.91 0.19
N LYS A 192 -24.20 16.60 -0.57
CA LYS A 192 -23.77 17.37 -1.75
C LYS A 192 -22.77 18.48 -1.42
N ALA A 193 -22.84 19.05 -0.22
CA ALA A 193 -21.90 20.10 0.18
C ALA A 193 -20.50 19.53 0.41
N LEU A 194 -20.39 18.36 1.04
CA LEU A 194 -19.11 17.68 1.20
C LEU A 194 -18.52 17.21 -0.14
N VAL A 195 -19.37 16.72 -1.05
CA VAL A 195 -18.91 16.37 -2.41
C VAL A 195 -18.38 17.60 -3.13
N GLN A 196 -19.09 18.74 -3.05
CA GLN A 196 -18.63 20.00 -3.66
C GLN A 196 -17.32 20.49 -3.04
N GLU A 197 -17.15 20.36 -1.73
CA GLU A 197 -15.90 20.68 -1.06
C GLU A 197 -14.71 19.84 -1.59
N GLY A 198 -14.96 18.56 -1.87
CA GLY A 198 -13.99 17.69 -2.54
C GLY A 198 -13.67 18.15 -3.97
N VAL A 199 -14.67 18.54 -4.75
CA VAL A 199 -14.49 19.08 -6.09
C VAL A 199 -13.63 20.36 -6.07
N ASP A 200 -13.90 21.27 -5.16
CA ASP A 200 -13.14 22.52 -5.01
C ASP A 200 -11.68 22.24 -4.62
N TRP A 201 -11.46 21.22 -3.80
CA TRP A 201 -10.11 20.81 -3.44
C TRP A 201 -9.36 20.14 -4.62
N ILE A 202 -10.06 19.36 -5.45
CA ILE A 202 -9.50 18.83 -6.71
C ILE A 202 -9.02 20.00 -7.60
N ASP A 203 -9.81 21.04 -7.76
CA ASP A 203 -9.44 22.20 -8.58
C ASP A 203 -8.17 22.89 -8.03
N THR A 204 -8.10 23.07 -6.72
CA THR A 204 -6.91 23.62 -6.06
C THR A 204 -5.67 22.76 -6.31
N ARG A 205 -5.80 21.46 -6.15
CA ARG A 205 -4.70 20.50 -6.39
C ARG A 205 -4.28 20.48 -7.86
N CYS A 206 -5.23 20.52 -8.78
CA CYS A 206 -4.96 20.56 -10.22
C CYS A 206 -4.16 21.80 -10.62
N ALA A 207 -4.51 22.97 -10.06
CA ALA A 207 -3.79 24.21 -10.30
C ALA A 207 -2.33 24.16 -9.82
N GLN A 208 -2.04 23.42 -8.75
CA GLN A 208 -0.70 23.23 -8.18
C GLN A 208 0.10 22.11 -8.85
N THR A 209 -0.54 21.22 -9.57
CA THR A 209 0.07 20.05 -10.20
C THR A 209 0.72 20.44 -11.53
N LYS A 210 1.96 20.01 -11.75
CA LYS A 210 2.71 20.28 -13.00
C LYS A 210 2.58 19.15 -14.02
N ASP A 211 2.43 17.92 -13.56
CA ASP A 211 2.31 16.74 -14.41
C ASP A 211 0.92 16.67 -15.06
N PHE A 212 0.90 16.56 -16.40
CA PHE A 212 -0.35 16.58 -17.16
C PHE A 212 -1.20 15.31 -16.99
N PHE A 213 -0.57 14.15 -16.79
CA PHE A 213 -1.32 12.91 -16.52
C PHE A 213 -1.93 12.93 -15.13
N ALA A 214 -1.22 13.49 -14.15
CA ALA A 214 -1.77 13.70 -12.81
C ALA A 214 -2.95 14.69 -12.85
N LYS A 215 -2.87 15.77 -13.65
CA LYS A 215 -4.01 16.68 -13.88
C LYS A 215 -5.20 15.95 -14.52
N ALA A 216 -4.94 15.10 -15.51
CA ALA A 216 -6.00 14.32 -16.16
C ALA A 216 -6.69 13.38 -15.18
N ASN A 217 -5.95 12.71 -14.30
CA ASN A 217 -6.53 11.86 -13.25
C ASN A 217 -7.40 12.66 -12.27
N LEU A 218 -6.96 13.86 -11.87
CA LEU A 218 -7.75 14.75 -11.03
C LEU A 218 -9.05 15.18 -11.70
N MET A 219 -9.03 15.48 -13.01
CA MET A 219 -10.25 15.83 -13.76
C MET A 219 -11.17 14.63 -13.92
N ASN A 220 -10.65 13.43 -14.07
CA ASN A 220 -11.46 12.20 -14.06
C ASN A 220 -12.22 12.03 -12.74
N SER A 221 -11.54 12.19 -11.60
CA SER A 221 -12.19 12.17 -10.29
C SER A 221 -13.22 13.29 -10.12
N LYS A 222 -12.90 14.49 -10.57
CA LYS A 222 -13.84 15.62 -10.57
C LYS A 222 -15.10 15.29 -11.35
N ALA A 223 -14.98 14.74 -12.54
CA ALA A 223 -16.13 14.36 -13.36
C ALA A 223 -17.04 13.34 -12.65
N ARG A 224 -16.46 12.35 -11.99
CA ARG A 224 -17.21 11.35 -11.21
C ARG A 224 -17.99 11.98 -10.05
N LEU A 225 -17.38 12.88 -9.30
CA LEU A 225 -18.00 13.56 -8.16
C LEU A 225 -19.11 14.52 -8.62
N LEU A 226 -18.90 15.26 -9.70
CA LEU A 226 -19.92 16.14 -10.28
C LEU A 226 -21.12 15.35 -10.82
N THR A 227 -20.88 14.20 -11.48
CA THR A 227 -21.95 13.29 -11.89
C THR A 227 -22.76 12.81 -10.68
N LYS A 228 -22.10 12.42 -9.58
CA LYS A 228 -22.77 12.04 -8.33
C LYS A 228 -23.63 13.18 -7.77
N ASN A 229 -23.16 14.41 -7.84
CA ASN A 229 -23.91 15.59 -7.39
C ASN A 229 -25.05 16.02 -8.34
N GLY A 230 -25.14 15.42 -9.52
CA GLY A 230 -26.15 15.76 -10.54
C GLY A 230 -25.75 16.94 -11.44
N ASP A 231 -24.50 17.40 -11.37
CA ASP A 231 -23.96 18.45 -12.26
C ASP A 231 -23.38 17.80 -13.54
N THR A 232 -24.27 17.48 -14.47
CA THR A 232 -23.88 16.84 -15.74
C THR A 232 -23.02 17.76 -16.61
N LEU A 233 -23.33 19.06 -16.65
CA LEU A 233 -22.56 20.03 -17.44
C LEU A 233 -21.14 20.20 -16.90
N GLY A 234 -21.00 20.29 -15.58
CA GLY A 234 -19.69 20.35 -14.92
C GLY A 234 -18.89 19.06 -15.15
N ALA A 235 -19.54 17.90 -15.08
CA ALA A 235 -18.92 16.62 -15.35
C ALA A 235 -18.39 16.51 -16.80
N ASP A 236 -19.18 16.94 -17.77
CA ASP A 236 -18.75 16.93 -19.18
C ASP A 236 -17.57 17.87 -19.43
N LYS A 237 -17.57 19.06 -18.84
CA LYS A 237 -16.43 19.98 -18.88
C LYS A 237 -15.17 19.35 -18.28
N ALA A 238 -15.29 18.69 -17.13
CA ALA A 238 -14.16 18.02 -16.50
C ALA A 238 -13.60 16.89 -17.39
N LYS A 239 -14.44 16.12 -18.08
CA LYS A 239 -14.01 15.11 -19.06
C LYS A 239 -13.27 15.72 -20.25
N MET A 240 -13.73 16.85 -20.77
CA MET A 240 -13.03 17.55 -21.83
C MET A 240 -11.65 18.05 -21.38
N GLU A 241 -11.52 18.53 -20.13
CA GLU A 241 -10.24 18.92 -19.57
C GLU A 241 -9.31 17.70 -19.36
N GLU A 242 -9.85 16.57 -18.91
CA GLU A 242 -9.10 15.30 -18.83
C GLU A 242 -8.46 14.93 -20.17
N GLU A 243 -9.26 14.93 -21.25
CA GLU A 243 -8.78 14.62 -22.59
C GLU A 243 -7.70 15.60 -23.07
N LYS A 244 -7.89 16.89 -22.80
CA LYS A 244 -6.92 17.93 -23.13
C LYS A 244 -5.60 17.74 -22.38
N TYR A 245 -5.64 17.42 -21.09
CA TYR A 245 -4.43 17.17 -20.30
C TYR A 245 -3.72 15.89 -20.75
N ASN A 246 -4.46 14.82 -21.08
CA ASN A 246 -3.86 13.61 -21.62
C ASN A 246 -3.17 13.87 -22.96
N ALA A 247 -3.80 14.62 -23.88
CA ALA A 247 -3.20 14.96 -25.16
C ALA A 247 -1.93 15.82 -25.01
N GLU A 248 -1.91 16.78 -24.07
CA GLU A 248 -0.73 17.59 -23.80
C GLU A 248 0.39 16.75 -23.17
N GLY A 249 0.06 15.82 -22.26
CA GLY A 249 1.01 14.88 -21.68
C GLY A 249 1.66 13.98 -22.74
N GLU A 250 0.84 13.40 -23.62
CA GLU A 250 1.32 12.57 -24.76
C GLU A 250 2.24 13.35 -25.68
N LYS A 251 1.90 14.58 -26.03
CA LYS A 251 2.71 15.46 -26.87
C LYS A 251 4.08 15.73 -26.26
N ARG A 252 4.14 16.03 -24.95
CA ARG A 252 5.40 16.33 -24.24
C ARG A 252 6.28 15.11 -24.01
N SER A 253 5.68 13.92 -23.88
CA SER A 253 6.42 12.66 -23.75
C SER A 253 6.91 12.07 -25.07
N GLY A 254 6.72 12.75 -26.19
CA GLY A 254 7.12 12.28 -27.53
C GLY A 254 6.37 11.04 -28.01
N GLY A 255 5.13 10.87 -27.56
CA GLY A 255 4.28 9.73 -27.94
C GLY A 255 4.61 8.42 -27.23
N LYS A 256 5.53 8.41 -26.28
CA LYS A 256 5.94 7.22 -25.51
C LYS A 256 5.17 7.02 -24.21
N ALA A 257 4.21 7.87 -23.90
CA ALA A 257 3.48 7.75 -22.64
C ALA A 257 2.41 6.67 -22.74
N VAL A 258 2.44 5.75 -21.81
CA VAL A 258 1.33 4.84 -21.52
C VAL A 258 0.17 5.69 -21.03
N ARG A 259 -0.98 5.65 -21.71
CA ARG A 259 -2.22 6.26 -21.23
C ARG A 259 -2.46 5.80 -19.78
N ALA A 260 -2.82 6.73 -18.90
CA ALA A 260 -3.21 6.37 -17.53
C ALA A 260 -4.18 5.18 -17.60
N ILE A 261 -3.79 4.09 -16.93
CA ILE A 261 -4.62 2.87 -16.91
C ILE A 261 -5.92 3.27 -16.25
N ARG A 262 -7.01 3.29 -17.04
CA ARG A 262 -8.35 3.43 -16.47
C ARG A 262 -8.58 2.19 -15.61
N MET A 263 -8.49 2.36 -14.31
CA MET A 263 -9.03 1.37 -13.39
C MET A 263 -10.55 1.49 -13.45
N ASN A 264 -11.19 0.49 -14.06
CA ASN A 264 -12.64 0.33 -14.06
C ASN A 264 -13.12 -0.15 -12.69
#